data_eaf0d0aa2ef98a5b1fc0cf7eae613986
#
_entry.id   eaf0d0aa2ef98a5b1fc0cf7eae613986
#
_cell.length_a   1.000
_cell.length_b   1.000
_cell.length_c   1.000
_cell.angle_alpha   90.00
_cell.angle_beta   90.00
_cell.angle_gamma   90.00
#
_symmetry.space_group_name_H-M   'P 1'
#
loop_
_entity.id
_entity.type
_entity.pdbx_description
1 polymer ?
#
loop_
_entity_poly.entity_id
_entity_poly.type
_entity_poly.pdbx_seq_one_letter_code
_entity_poly.pdbx_strand_id
1 'polypeptide(L)'
;MISFSTPFKPSEVCYNSERLEVLNQHFHKMIEANELQSANYCLSRYGKVFANTAMGKLSYKEDDSRPVQPDTIQNIASITKLFCAAAIFKLVEDGKLRLDQCVGDFIEEFKAPPFNKINLAHLLSHTSGMHADSGCYDNKYFVSPWGFIEHMKGDNWIEAALSSGMRKKPGEEWAYCSFGFVILGEVISRVSGVFADDYIIENIVKPCEMEDTFFKLTVEAAKRHAVRDKEMEERINSVISGQSNDNVIWERIPGTGGRIHSTAIDLCKFGTMLLNKGTYNGKRILGRKAVEKMTALYTTQDIKDYCWGSEGVTREYGLGPDLRHNLSSLYTKGTFFHEGAGGCGLYIDPAEGLVAAWFVPFVNDVWRAHALYNVTAIMWSGLE
;
A
#
# COMPACT_ATOMS: atom_id res chain seq x y z
N MET A 1 20.34 -3.79 -16.38
CA MET A 1 19.68 -4.29 -15.15
C MET A 1 20.12 -3.39 -14.01
N ILE A 2 19.19 -2.74 -13.34
CA ILE A 2 19.49 -1.79 -12.26
C ILE A 2 19.72 -2.61 -10.98
N SER A 3 20.90 -2.46 -10.35
CA SER A 3 21.18 -3.06 -9.04
C SER A 3 20.83 -2.06 -7.94
N PHE A 4 20.20 -2.54 -6.87
CA PHE A 4 19.94 -1.73 -5.68
C PHE A 4 21.22 -1.56 -4.87
N SER A 5 21.56 -0.35 -4.50
CA SER A 5 22.78 -0.05 -3.74
C SER A 5 22.68 1.24 -2.94
N THR A 6 23.44 1.32 -1.85
CA THR A 6 23.52 2.45 -0.91
C THR A 6 24.93 2.62 -0.38
N PRO A 7 25.36 3.81 0.06
CA PRO A 7 24.79 5.14 -0.21
C PRO A 7 25.40 5.80 -1.45
N PHE A 8 24.66 6.69 -2.09
CA PHE A 8 25.15 7.56 -3.16
C PHE A 8 24.96 9.02 -2.79
N LYS A 9 25.77 9.90 -3.35
CA LYS A 9 25.52 11.34 -3.27
C LYS A 9 24.46 11.72 -4.29
N PRO A 10 23.61 12.73 -4.02
CA PRO A 10 22.62 13.21 -4.98
C PRO A 10 23.20 13.53 -6.36
N SER A 11 24.37 14.16 -6.42
CA SER A 11 25.06 14.48 -7.67
C SER A 11 25.46 13.25 -8.53
N GLU A 12 25.65 12.08 -7.92
CA GLU A 12 25.98 10.84 -8.63
C GLU A 12 24.78 10.20 -9.33
N VAL A 13 23.59 10.76 -9.08
CA VAL A 13 22.32 10.35 -9.70
C VAL A 13 21.61 11.50 -10.39
N CYS A 14 22.32 12.58 -10.72
CA CYS A 14 21.77 13.81 -11.33
C CYS A 14 20.55 14.32 -10.54
N TYR A 15 20.77 14.56 -9.24
CA TYR A 15 19.76 15.10 -8.34
C TYR A 15 20.35 16.28 -7.55
N ASN A 16 19.64 17.40 -7.52
CA ASN A 16 20.06 18.62 -6.84
C ASN A 16 19.94 18.47 -5.31
N SER A 17 21.08 18.48 -4.61
CA SER A 17 21.13 18.31 -3.16
C SER A 17 20.44 19.42 -2.37
N GLU A 18 20.34 20.66 -2.91
CA GLU A 18 19.62 21.74 -2.25
C GLU A 18 18.13 21.45 -2.11
N ARG A 19 17.57 20.62 -3.01
CA ARG A 19 16.16 20.21 -2.94
C ARG A 19 15.89 19.24 -1.81
N LEU A 20 16.88 18.43 -1.40
CA LEU A 20 16.78 17.62 -0.18
C LEU A 20 16.74 18.50 1.09
N GLU A 21 17.52 19.58 1.09
CA GLU A 21 17.48 20.53 2.20
C GLU A 21 16.11 21.23 2.28
N VAL A 22 15.54 21.65 1.14
CA VAL A 22 14.18 22.20 1.11
C VAL A 22 13.15 21.21 1.63
N LEU A 23 13.28 19.92 1.27
CA LEU A 23 12.40 18.86 1.75
C LEU A 23 12.51 18.67 3.27
N ASN A 24 13.75 18.64 3.80
CA ASN A 24 14.02 18.52 5.22
C ASN A 24 13.42 19.71 6.00
N GLN A 25 13.65 20.92 5.52
CA GLN A 25 13.09 22.15 6.12
C GLN A 25 11.55 22.15 6.07
N HIS A 26 10.95 21.64 5.01
CA HIS A 26 9.50 21.49 4.90
C HIS A 26 8.97 20.56 6.00
N PHE A 27 9.57 19.39 6.17
CA PHE A 27 9.17 18.46 7.22
C PHE A 27 9.44 19.01 8.64
N HIS A 28 10.58 19.66 8.88
CA HIS A 28 10.87 20.29 10.17
C HIS A 28 9.80 21.32 10.55
N LYS A 29 9.40 22.21 9.63
CA LYS A 29 8.34 23.19 9.87
C LYS A 29 7.01 22.52 10.23
N MET A 30 6.66 21.41 9.59
CA MET A 30 5.43 20.70 9.89
C MET A 30 5.48 20.00 11.25
N ILE A 31 6.63 19.45 11.63
CA ILE A 31 6.84 18.85 12.96
C ILE A 31 6.78 19.93 14.05
N GLU A 32 7.44 21.08 13.85
CA GLU A 32 7.40 22.23 14.76
C GLU A 32 5.99 22.82 14.92
N ALA A 33 5.20 22.81 13.84
CA ALA A 33 3.78 23.21 13.84
C ALA A 33 2.85 22.16 14.46
N ASN A 34 3.37 21.01 14.91
CA ASN A 34 2.60 19.88 15.43
C ASN A 34 1.57 19.33 14.43
N GLU A 35 1.89 19.39 13.14
CA GLU A 35 1.10 18.79 12.07
C GLU A 35 1.54 17.35 11.81
N LEU A 36 2.84 17.05 11.96
CA LEU A 36 3.46 15.75 11.88
C LEU A 36 4.11 15.35 13.19
N GLN A 37 4.03 14.07 13.53
CA GLN A 37 4.82 13.47 14.60
C GLN A 37 6.30 13.32 14.17
N SER A 38 6.51 12.87 12.94
CA SER A 38 7.80 12.56 12.36
C SER A 38 7.75 12.52 10.84
N ALA A 39 8.91 12.50 10.20
CA ALA A 39 9.06 12.20 8.80
C ALA A 39 10.22 11.21 8.59
N ASN A 40 9.97 10.19 7.78
CA ASN A 40 10.97 9.23 7.35
C ASN A 40 10.80 9.01 5.85
N TYR A 41 11.86 9.17 5.06
CA TYR A 41 11.78 8.97 3.62
C TYR A 41 13.04 8.34 3.04
N CYS A 42 12.86 7.59 1.95
CA CYS A 42 13.95 7.03 1.15
C CYS A 42 13.71 7.38 -0.32
N LEU A 43 14.77 7.88 -0.98
CA LEU A 43 14.77 8.18 -2.41
C LEU A 43 15.86 7.37 -3.10
N SER A 44 15.49 6.70 -4.18
CA SER A 44 16.46 6.02 -5.06
C SER A 44 16.22 6.39 -6.52
N ARG A 45 17.31 6.62 -7.28
CA ARG A 45 17.25 6.82 -8.72
C ARG A 45 18.04 5.72 -9.42
N TYR A 46 17.41 5.03 -10.36
CA TYR A 46 17.99 3.85 -11.02
C TYR A 46 18.57 2.81 -10.02
N GLY A 47 17.86 2.58 -8.90
CA GLY A 47 18.25 1.66 -7.83
C GLY A 47 19.36 2.17 -6.90
N LYS A 48 19.89 3.36 -7.12
CA LYS A 48 20.90 4.02 -6.26
C LYS A 48 20.21 4.85 -5.20
N VAL A 49 20.32 4.46 -3.94
CA VAL A 49 19.76 5.23 -2.81
C VAL A 49 20.64 6.41 -2.50
N PHE A 50 20.12 7.62 -2.66
CA PHE A 50 20.83 8.87 -2.43
C PHE A 50 20.25 9.69 -1.25
N ALA A 51 19.13 9.28 -0.70
CA ALA A 51 18.58 9.81 0.54
C ALA A 51 17.85 8.70 1.31
N ASN A 52 18.13 8.59 2.61
CA ASN A 52 17.42 7.76 3.56
C ASN A 52 17.44 8.49 4.90
N THR A 53 16.42 9.29 5.18
CA THR A 53 16.41 10.32 6.22
C THR A 53 15.23 10.12 7.14
N ALA A 54 15.46 10.39 8.46
CA ALA A 54 14.43 10.35 9.48
C ALA A 54 14.55 11.58 10.40
N MET A 55 13.42 12.12 10.84
CA MET A 55 13.34 13.26 11.75
C MET A 55 12.05 13.24 12.56
N GLY A 56 12.07 13.78 13.78
CA GLY A 56 10.95 13.80 14.72
C GLY A 56 10.98 12.64 15.70
N LYS A 57 9.85 12.35 16.35
CA LYS A 57 9.74 11.43 17.48
C LYS A 57 9.19 10.06 17.05
N LEU A 58 9.65 9.01 17.72
CA LEU A 58 9.17 7.65 17.54
C LEU A 58 7.73 7.46 18.04
N SER A 59 7.33 8.22 19.07
CA SER A 59 6.04 8.10 19.74
C SER A 59 5.27 9.41 19.74
N TYR A 60 3.93 9.30 19.72
CA TYR A 60 3.02 10.43 19.88
C TYR A 60 3.02 11.01 21.30
N LYS A 61 3.58 10.29 22.28
CA LYS A 61 3.62 10.72 23.67
C LYS A 61 4.61 11.86 23.88
N GLU A 62 4.22 12.85 24.68
CA GLU A 62 5.07 14.00 24.99
C GLU A 62 6.32 13.63 25.79
N ASP A 63 6.19 12.63 26.68
CA ASP A 63 7.26 12.14 27.54
C ASP A 63 8.21 11.14 26.86
N ASP A 64 7.91 10.68 25.65
CA ASP A 64 8.77 9.80 24.85
C ASP A 64 9.58 10.63 23.84
N SER A 65 10.85 10.89 24.19
CA SER A 65 11.78 11.67 23.37
C SER A 65 12.59 10.85 22.37
N ARG A 66 12.35 9.53 22.26
CA ARG A 66 13.10 8.69 21.31
C ARG A 66 12.92 9.18 19.89
N PRO A 67 14.02 9.40 19.12
CA PRO A 67 13.91 9.84 17.75
C PRO A 67 13.51 8.68 16.81
N VAL A 68 12.84 8.99 15.72
CA VAL A 68 12.75 8.05 14.58
C VAL A 68 14.14 7.88 13.95
N GLN A 69 14.38 6.70 13.40
CA GLN A 69 15.62 6.34 12.71
C GLN A 69 15.29 5.92 11.26
N PRO A 70 16.26 5.92 10.34
CA PRO A 70 16.05 5.45 8.97
C PRO A 70 15.51 4.01 8.86
N ASP A 71 15.76 3.17 9.86
CA ASP A 71 15.27 1.80 10.00
C ASP A 71 14.02 1.67 10.87
N THR A 72 13.36 2.77 11.20
CA THR A 72 12.09 2.75 11.94
C THR A 72 11.02 2.08 11.09
N ILE A 73 10.35 1.09 11.69
CA ILE A 73 9.28 0.32 11.07
C ILE A 73 7.95 1.06 11.25
N GLN A 74 7.12 1.04 10.23
CA GLN A 74 5.76 1.57 10.27
C GLN A 74 4.78 0.67 9.54
N ASN A 75 3.50 0.73 9.90
CA ASN A 75 2.46 0.10 9.11
C ASN A 75 2.32 0.84 7.77
N ILE A 76 2.46 0.12 6.66
CA ILE A 76 2.37 0.69 5.31
C ILE A 76 0.94 0.78 4.79
N ALA A 77 -0.03 0.35 5.61
CA ALA A 77 -1.45 0.38 5.28
C ALA A 77 -1.70 -0.10 3.83
N SER A 78 -2.38 0.70 3.05
CA SER A 78 -2.83 0.32 1.70
C SER A 78 -1.73 0.11 0.66
N ILE A 79 -0.48 0.51 0.91
CA ILE A 79 0.64 0.11 0.04
C ILE A 79 0.75 -1.43 -0.02
N THR A 80 0.28 -2.16 1.01
CA THR A 80 0.14 -3.63 1.02
C THR A 80 -0.56 -4.18 -0.22
N LYS A 81 -1.50 -3.42 -0.80
CA LYS A 81 -2.24 -3.82 -2.00
C LYS A 81 -1.35 -4.05 -3.22
N LEU A 82 -0.24 -3.31 -3.32
CA LEU A 82 0.73 -3.54 -4.40
C LEU A 82 1.41 -4.91 -4.28
N PHE A 83 1.69 -5.35 -3.05
CA PHE A 83 2.23 -6.69 -2.79
C PHE A 83 1.23 -7.79 -3.11
N CYS A 84 -0.04 -7.59 -2.74
CA CYS A 84 -1.13 -8.48 -3.11
C CYS A 84 -1.28 -8.59 -4.63
N ALA A 85 -1.29 -7.44 -5.34
CA ALA A 85 -1.35 -7.41 -6.80
C ALA A 85 -0.15 -8.17 -7.42
N ALA A 86 1.07 -7.93 -6.95
CA ALA A 86 2.26 -8.64 -7.40
C ALA A 86 2.13 -10.16 -7.21
N ALA A 87 1.58 -10.62 -6.08
CA ALA A 87 1.34 -12.04 -5.81
C ALA A 87 0.29 -12.65 -6.75
N ILE A 88 -0.82 -11.94 -7.03
CA ILE A 88 -1.82 -12.36 -8.04
C ILE A 88 -1.15 -12.50 -9.41
N PHE A 89 -0.38 -11.49 -9.84
CA PHE A 89 0.31 -11.55 -11.14
C PHE A 89 1.34 -12.67 -11.22
N LYS A 90 1.98 -13.04 -10.10
CA LYS A 90 2.86 -14.20 -10.06
C LYS A 90 2.09 -15.50 -10.30
N LEU A 91 0.92 -15.67 -9.70
CA LEU A 91 0.05 -16.83 -9.96
C LEU A 91 -0.50 -16.85 -11.40
N VAL A 92 -0.73 -15.66 -12.01
CA VAL A 92 -1.07 -15.55 -13.44
C VAL A 92 0.07 -16.07 -14.32
N GLU A 93 1.32 -15.65 -14.04
CA GLU A 93 2.49 -16.10 -14.79
C GLU A 93 2.73 -17.61 -14.68
N ASP A 94 2.43 -18.19 -13.51
CA ASP A 94 2.52 -19.61 -13.23
C ASP A 94 1.36 -20.41 -13.89
N GLY A 95 0.45 -19.73 -14.61
CA GLY A 95 -0.72 -20.35 -15.29
C GLY A 95 -1.78 -20.88 -14.33
N LYS A 96 -1.72 -20.49 -13.05
CA LYS A 96 -2.62 -20.99 -12.00
C LYS A 96 -3.95 -20.27 -11.95
N LEU A 97 -4.02 -19.04 -12.45
CA LEU A 97 -5.25 -18.24 -12.56
C LEU A 97 -5.18 -17.25 -13.74
N ARG A 98 -6.35 -16.71 -14.09
CA ARG A 98 -6.49 -15.61 -15.07
C ARG A 98 -7.28 -14.48 -14.43
N LEU A 99 -6.99 -13.25 -14.86
CA LEU A 99 -7.61 -12.04 -14.30
C LEU A 99 -9.12 -11.92 -14.59
N ASP A 100 -9.60 -12.54 -15.65
CA ASP A 100 -10.99 -12.57 -16.08
C ASP A 100 -11.83 -13.67 -15.42
N GLN A 101 -11.21 -14.57 -14.65
CA GLN A 101 -11.93 -15.59 -13.90
C GLN A 101 -12.78 -14.96 -12.80
N CYS A 102 -14.00 -15.50 -12.64
CA CYS A 102 -14.86 -15.09 -11.54
C CYS A 102 -14.30 -15.54 -10.19
N VAL A 103 -14.49 -14.71 -9.17
CA VAL A 103 -14.08 -15.07 -7.79
C VAL A 103 -14.73 -16.38 -7.33
N GLY A 104 -15.96 -16.64 -7.79
CA GLY A 104 -16.69 -17.89 -7.55
C GLY A 104 -16.01 -19.16 -8.06
N ASP A 105 -15.04 -19.05 -8.98
CA ASP A 105 -14.23 -20.20 -9.42
C ASP A 105 -13.29 -20.71 -8.30
N PHE A 106 -13.01 -19.86 -7.32
CA PHE A 106 -12.11 -20.13 -6.19
C PHE A 106 -12.83 -20.16 -4.85
N ILE A 107 -13.86 -19.33 -4.67
CA ILE A 107 -14.56 -19.08 -3.41
C ILE A 107 -16.06 -19.38 -3.62
N GLU A 108 -16.56 -20.43 -2.97
CA GLU A 108 -17.93 -20.96 -3.18
C GLU A 108 -19.00 -19.89 -2.94
N GLU A 109 -18.82 -19.06 -1.91
CA GLU A 109 -19.74 -18.01 -1.48
C GLU A 109 -19.98 -16.96 -2.59
N PHE A 110 -19.06 -16.83 -3.53
CA PHE A 110 -19.17 -15.91 -4.66
C PHE A 110 -19.90 -16.51 -5.89
N LYS A 111 -20.30 -17.78 -5.86
CA LYS A 111 -21.01 -18.40 -7.02
C LYS A 111 -22.42 -17.90 -7.22
N ALA A 112 -23.08 -17.48 -6.16
CA ALA A 112 -24.46 -17.01 -6.22
C ALA A 112 -24.56 -15.51 -6.56
N PRO A 113 -25.64 -15.09 -7.25
CA PRO A 113 -25.97 -13.66 -7.34
C PRO A 113 -26.15 -13.05 -5.93
N PRO A 114 -25.74 -11.76 -5.77
CA PRO A 114 -25.30 -10.79 -6.78
C PRO A 114 -23.78 -10.83 -7.06
N PHE A 115 -22.98 -11.70 -6.42
CA PHE A 115 -21.52 -11.69 -6.45
C PHE A 115 -20.90 -12.44 -7.63
N ASN A 116 -21.66 -13.28 -8.31
CA ASN A 116 -21.20 -14.25 -9.31
C ASN A 116 -20.59 -13.65 -10.59
N LYS A 117 -20.64 -12.33 -10.75
CA LYS A 117 -20.03 -11.62 -11.89
C LYS A 117 -18.74 -10.86 -11.51
N ILE A 118 -18.34 -10.92 -10.25
CA ILE A 118 -17.09 -10.30 -9.80
C ILE A 118 -15.94 -11.18 -10.29
N ASN A 119 -14.99 -10.59 -11.03
CA ASN A 119 -13.75 -11.24 -11.42
C ASN A 119 -12.54 -10.64 -10.69
N LEU A 120 -11.35 -11.24 -10.84
CA LEU A 120 -10.16 -10.81 -10.14
C LEU A 120 -9.71 -9.39 -10.56
N ALA A 121 -9.90 -9.02 -11.82
CA ALA A 121 -9.56 -7.67 -12.28
C ALA A 121 -10.47 -6.61 -11.65
N HIS A 122 -11.75 -6.91 -11.41
CA HIS A 122 -12.65 -6.01 -10.69
C HIS A 122 -12.20 -5.73 -9.26
N LEU A 123 -11.67 -6.75 -8.56
CA LEU A 123 -11.13 -6.57 -7.20
C LEU A 123 -9.84 -5.74 -7.22
N LEU A 124 -8.90 -6.06 -8.14
CA LEU A 124 -7.63 -5.36 -8.29
C LEU A 124 -7.80 -3.88 -8.65
N SER A 125 -8.86 -3.53 -9.35
CA SER A 125 -9.10 -2.17 -9.86
C SER A 125 -10.12 -1.37 -9.04
N HIS A 126 -10.62 -1.91 -7.92
CA HIS A 126 -11.69 -1.30 -7.13
C HIS A 126 -13.00 -1.04 -7.91
N THR A 127 -13.31 -1.91 -8.88
CA THR A 127 -14.54 -1.81 -9.68
C THR A 127 -15.49 -2.98 -9.44
N SER A 128 -15.37 -3.66 -8.30
CA SER A 128 -16.15 -4.86 -7.98
C SER A 128 -17.64 -4.58 -7.74
N GLY A 129 -18.02 -3.35 -7.43
CA GLY A 129 -19.37 -2.99 -7.02
C GLY A 129 -19.72 -3.38 -5.58
N MET A 130 -18.77 -3.93 -4.81
CA MET A 130 -18.90 -4.17 -3.37
C MET A 130 -18.86 -2.84 -2.60
N HIS A 131 -19.28 -2.86 -1.32
CA HIS A 131 -19.23 -1.68 -0.48
C HIS A 131 -17.79 -1.19 -0.29
N ALA A 132 -17.62 0.13 -0.43
CA ALA A 132 -16.34 0.81 -0.32
C ALA A 132 -15.94 1.06 1.14
N ASP A 133 -14.67 1.42 1.34
CA ASP A 133 -14.16 1.90 2.62
C ASP A 133 -14.83 3.21 3.04
N SER A 134 -14.74 3.58 4.32
CA SER A 134 -15.30 4.84 4.82
C SER A 134 -14.68 6.05 4.11
N GLY A 135 -15.48 7.11 3.94
CA GLY A 135 -15.10 8.31 3.20
C GLY A 135 -15.38 8.21 1.68
N CYS A 136 -15.70 7.04 1.16
CA CYS A 136 -16.31 6.91 -0.15
C CYS A 136 -17.82 7.06 0.00
N TYR A 137 -18.41 8.03 -0.67
CA TYR A 137 -19.82 8.36 -0.62
C TYR A 137 -20.28 9.05 0.69
N ASP A 138 -21.55 9.43 0.74
CA ASP A 138 -22.18 9.96 1.94
C ASP A 138 -22.20 8.88 3.05
N ASN A 139 -21.69 9.21 4.23
CA ASN A 139 -21.67 8.34 5.41
C ASN A 139 -23.03 7.72 5.77
N LYS A 140 -24.14 8.35 5.37
CA LYS A 140 -25.52 7.83 5.54
C LYS A 140 -25.73 6.47 4.86
N TYR A 141 -24.96 6.17 3.82
CA TYR A 141 -25.05 4.94 3.04
C TYR A 141 -23.85 4.03 3.22
N PHE A 142 -23.01 4.34 4.20
CA PHE A 142 -21.83 3.52 4.48
C PHE A 142 -22.26 2.19 5.11
N VAL A 143 -21.81 1.09 4.49
CA VAL A 143 -21.98 -0.27 5.00
C VAL A 143 -20.60 -0.91 5.07
N SER A 144 -20.21 -1.35 6.25
CA SER A 144 -18.90 -1.96 6.48
C SER A 144 -18.99 -3.49 6.45
N PRO A 145 -18.37 -4.19 5.50
CA PRO A 145 -18.22 -5.64 5.55
C PRO A 145 -17.55 -6.13 6.84
N TRP A 146 -16.64 -5.32 7.41
CA TRP A 146 -15.95 -5.62 8.67
C TRP A 146 -16.89 -5.72 9.87
N GLY A 147 -17.90 -4.84 9.95
CA GLY A 147 -18.91 -4.90 11.01
C GLY A 147 -19.70 -6.20 11.00
N PHE A 148 -19.94 -6.80 9.83
CA PHE A 148 -20.59 -8.11 9.75
C PHE A 148 -19.69 -9.23 10.25
N ILE A 149 -18.38 -9.16 10.00
CA ILE A 149 -17.41 -10.12 10.51
C ILE A 149 -17.29 -10.01 12.03
N GLU A 150 -17.21 -8.80 12.57
CA GLU A 150 -17.10 -8.55 14.02
C GLU A 150 -18.28 -9.09 14.81
N HIS A 151 -19.48 -9.12 14.22
CA HIS A 151 -20.72 -9.56 14.86
C HIS A 151 -21.19 -10.94 14.36
N MET A 152 -20.39 -11.68 13.60
CA MET A 152 -20.79 -12.95 13.04
C MET A 152 -21.00 -14.02 14.13
N LYS A 153 -21.93 -14.92 13.84
CA LYS A 153 -22.11 -16.16 14.57
C LYS A 153 -21.55 -17.30 13.73
N GLY A 154 -20.49 -17.94 14.21
CA GLY A 154 -19.78 -18.97 13.45
C GLY A 154 -18.41 -18.48 12.99
N ASP A 155 -17.79 -19.16 12.05
CA ASP A 155 -16.41 -18.97 11.62
C ASP A 155 -16.22 -18.72 10.11
N ASN A 156 -17.32 -18.66 9.34
CA ASN A 156 -17.27 -18.28 7.91
C ASN A 156 -17.31 -16.75 7.75
N TRP A 157 -16.14 -16.13 7.85
CA TRP A 157 -15.98 -14.69 7.73
C TRP A 157 -16.36 -14.14 6.34
N ILE A 158 -16.25 -14.97 5.28
CA ILE A 158 -16.62 -14.56 3.91
C ILE A 158 -18.13 -14.41 3.81
N GLU A 159 -18.89 -15.42 4.25
CA GLU A 159 -20.34 -15.37 4.25
C GLU A 159 -20.85 -14.18 5.09
N ALA A 160 -20.26 -13.98 6.29
CA ALA A 160 -20.59 -12.84 7.12
C ALA A 160 -20.36 -11.52 6.38
N ALA A 161 -19.21 -11.32 5.77
CA ALA A 161 -18.90 -10.09 5.03
C ALA A 161 -19.84 -9.88 3.83
N LEU A 162 -20.17 -10.95 3.09
CA LEU A 162 -21.07 -10.87 1.93
C LEU A 162 -22.51 -10.56 2.32
N SER A 163 -22.88 -10.76 3.58
CA SER A 163 -24.18 -10.30 4.12
C SER A 163 -24.35 -8.76 4.03
N SER A 164 -23.27 -8.01 3.85
CA SER A 164 -23.32 -6.57 3.55
C SER A 164 -23.99 -6.27 2.19
N GLY A 165 -24.01 -7.24 1.26
CA GLY A 165 -24.57 -7.10 -0.06
C GLY A 165 -23.67 -6.37 -1.07
N MET A 166 -24.27 -5.93 -2.15
CA MET A 166 -23.62 -5.17 -3.22
C MET A 166 -24.17 -3.76 -3.30
N ARG A 167 -23.30 -2.80 -3.59
CA ARG A 167 -23.69 -1.42 -3.85
C ARG A 167 -24.07 -1.19 -5.32
N LYS A 168 -23.28 -1.73 -6.24
CA LYS A 168 -23.42 -1.59 -7.69
C LYS A 168 -23.12 -2.92 -8.39
N LYS A 169 -23.33 -2.97 -9.70
CA LYS A 169 -22.82 -4.08 -10.49
C LYS A 169 -21.32 -3.94 -10.73
N PRO A 170 -20.60 -5.04 -10.90
CA PRO A 170 -19.18 -5.00 -11.25
C PRO A 170 -18.95 -4.18 -12.54
N GLY A 171 -17.96 -3.29 -12.51
CA GLY A 171 -17.58 -2.43 -13.63
C GLY A 171 -18.37 -1.12 -13.77
N GLU A 172 -19.39 -0.85 -12.95
CA GLU A 172 -20.21 0.37 -13.09
C GLU A 172 -19.54 1.62 -12.49
N GLU A 173 -18.75 1.47 -11.45
CA GLU A 173 -18.09 2.59 -10.79
C GLU A 173 -16.76 2.18 -10.17
N TRP A 174 -15.92 3.16 -9.88
CA TRP A 174 -14.75 2.99 -9.05
C TRP A 174 -15.11 3.30 -7.60
N ALA A 175 -14.89 2.33 -6.71
CA ALA A 175 -15.19 2.47 -5.30
C ALA A 175 -14.12 1.77 -4.48
N TYR A 176 -13.27 2.57 -3.79
CA TYR A 176 -12.13 2.03 -3.06
C TYR A 176 -12.57 1.03 -2.00
N CYS A 177 -12.22 -0.24 -2.18
CA CYS A 177 -12.66 -1.35 -1.36
C CYS A 177 -11.46 -2.18 -0.88
N SER A 178 -11.02 -1.97 0.35
CA SER A 178 -9.94 -2.76 0.95
C SER A 178 -10.34 -4.21 1.14
N PHE A 179 -11.62 -4.48 1.40
CA PHE A 179 -12.13 -5.84 1.53
C PHE A 179 -11.95 -6.66 0.25
N GLY A 180 -12.04 -6.04 -0.94
CA GLY A 180 -11.75 -6.70 -2.20
C GLY A 180 -10.33 -7.29 -2.27
N PHE A 181 -9.35 -6.59 -1.67
CA PHE A 181 -7.98 -7.10 -1.59
C PHE A 181 -7.81 -8.23 -0.56
N VAL A 182 -8.63 -8.27 0.47
CA VAL A 182 -8.67 -9.41 1.41
C VAL A 182 -9.23 -10.66 0.69
N ILE A 183 -10.25 -10.51 -0.14
CA ILE A 183 -10.76 -11.59 -1.00
C ILE A 183 -9.68 -12.06 -2.00
N LEU A 184 -8.90 -11.15 -2.58
CA LEU A 184 -7.74 -11.54 -3.40
C LEU A 184 -6.71 -12.36 -2.59
N GLY A 185 -6.49 -12.01 -1.32
CA GLY A 185 -5.67 -12.80 -0.41
C GLY A 185 -6.22 -14.21 -0.20
N GLU A 186 -7.52 -14.35 -0.02
CA GLU A 186 -8.14 -15.68 0.08
C GLU A 186 -7.98 -16.49 -1.20
N VAL A 187 -8.12 -15.84 -2.38
CA VAL A 187 -7.83 -16.50 -3.67
C VAL A 187 -6.37 -16.96 -3.74
N ILE A 188 -5.42 -16.11 -3.33
CA ILE A 188 -3.99 -16.49 -3.26
C ILE A 188 -3.83 -17.74 -2.38
N SER A 189 -4.44 -17.76 -1.19
CA SER A 189 -4.34 -18.89 -0.25
C SER A 189 -4.88 -20.17 -0.88
N ARG A 190 -6.05 -20.14 -1.49
CA ARG A 190 -6.68 -21.32 -2.09
C ARG A 190 -5.92 -21.86 -3.31
N VAL A 191 -5.43 -20.96 -4.15
CA VAL A 191 -4.73 -21.35 -5.40
C VAL A 191 -3.30 -21.82 -5.12
N SER A 192 -2.61 -21.23 -4.16
CA SER A 192 -1.24 -21.58 -3.81
C SER A 192 -1.14 -22.75 -2.83
N GLY A 193 -2.17 -22.99 -2.03
CA GLY A 193 -2.15 -23.92 -0.90
C GLY A 193 -1.39 -23.39 0.33
N VAL A 194 -0.99 -22.11 0.32
CA VAL A 194 -0.26 -21.43 1.39
C VAL A 194 -1.00 -20.17 1.79
N PHE A 195 -1.06 -19.84 3.08
CA PHE A 195 -1.71 -18.61 3.54
C PHE A 195 -1.13 -17.38 2.82
N ALA A 196 -1.98 -16.46 2.38
CA ALA A 196 -1.59 -15.38 1.49
C ALA A 196 -0.45 -14.51 2.02
N ASP A 197 -0.45 -14.22 3.32
CA ASP A 197 0.57 -13.41 3.97
C ASP A 197 1.93 -14.11 3.85
N ASP A 198 2.00 -15.41 4.11
CA ASP A 198 3.21 -16.23 3.96
C ASP A 198 3.62 -16.35 2.49
N TYR A 199 2.66 -16.54 1.59
CA TYR A 199 2.94 -16.59 0.14
C TYR A 199 3.61 -15.29 -0.35
N ILE A 200 3.11 -14.12 0.10
CA ILE A 200 3.70 -12.82 -0.25
C ILE A 200 5.10 -12.68 0.34
N ILE A 201 5.30 -13.07 1.60
CA ILE A 201 6.63 -13.03 2.23
C ILE A 201 7.63 -13.87 1.43
N GLU A 202 7.30 -15.11 1.11
CA GLU A 202 8.22 -16.02 0.43
C GLU A 202 8.49 -15.66 -1.03
N ASN A 203 7.47 -15.19 -1.76
CA ASN A 203 7.57 -15.00 -3.20
C ASN A 203 7.84 -13.56 -3.65
N ILE A 204 7.62 -12.56 -2.78
CA ILE A 204 7.81 -11.15 -3.11
C ILE A 204 8.79 -10.47 -2.15
N VAL A 205 8.56 -10.55 -0.83
CA VAL A 205 9.33 -9.80 0.17
C VAL A 205 10.77 -10.31 0.27
N LYS A 206 10.95 -11.61 0.54
CA LYS A 206 12.28 -12.22 0.65
C LYS A 206 13.10 -12.11 -0.64
N PRO A 207 12.54 -12.37 -1.84
CA PRO A 207 13.30 -12.18 -3.07
C PRO A 207 13.72 -10.73 -3.36
N CYS A 208 13.00 -9.74 -2.81
CA CYS A 208 13.39 -8.33 -2.82
C CYS A 208 14.38 -7.96 -1.70
N GLU A 209 14.84 -8.91 -0.89
CA GLU A 209 15.78 -8.68 0.23
C GLU A 209 15.25 -7.65 1.24
N MET A 210 13.93 -7.67 1.50
CA MET A 210 13.22 -6.77 2.42
C MET A 210 13.19 -7.37 3.83
N GLU A 211 14.28 -7.21 4.56
CA GLU A 211 14.50 -7.89 5.85
C GLU A 211 13.64 -7.31 6.99
N ASP A 212 13.23 -6.05 6.86
CA ASP A 212 12.41 -5.33 7.84
C ASP A 212 10.94 -5.18 7.38
N THR A 213 10.42 -6.20 6.68
CA THR A 213 9.05 -6.20 6.16
C THR A 213 8.26 -7.42 6.64
N PHE A 214 7.13 -7.17 7.31
CA PHE A 214 6.39 -8.18 8.07
C PHE A 214 4.87 -8.03 7.95
N PHE A 215 4.12 -9.13 7.92
CA PHE A 215 2.69 -9.14 8.26
C PHE A 215 2.47 -9.29 9.78
N LYS A 216 3.33 -10.08 10.45
CA LYS A 216 3.35 -10.23 11.91
C LYS A 216 4.69 -9.69 12.42
N LEU A 217 4.62 -8.69 13.30
CA LEU A 217 5.81 -8.11 13.90
C LEU A 217 6.52 -9.10 14.81
N THR A 218 7.83 -9.19 14.68
CA THR A 218 8.69 -9.80 15.71
C THR A 218 8.86 -8.84 16.89
N VAL A 219 9.30 -9.34 18.04
CA VAL A 219 9.59 -8.50 19.22
C VAL A 219 10.64 -7.44 18.88
N GLU A 220 11.66 -7.80 18.11
CA GLU A 220 12.72 -6.87 17.71
C GLU A 220 12.20 -5.79 16.75
N ALA A 221 11.37 -6.16 15.79
CA ALA A 221 10.70 -5.21 14.90
C ALA A 221 9.75 -4.26 15.69
N ALA A 222 9.00 -4.80 16.64
CA ALA A 222 8.08 -4.02 17.48
C ALA A 222 8.80 -2.94 18.30
N LYS A 223 10.02 -3.20 18.80
CA LYS A 223 10.83 -2.22 19.53
C LYS A 223 11.26 -1.01 18.69
N ARG A 224 11.38 -1.20 17.36
CA ARG A 224 11.73 -0.14 16.38
C ARG A 224 10.51 0.47 15.70
N HIS A 225 9.31 0.05 16.07
CA HIS A 225 8.08 0.51 15.41
C HIS A 225 7.68 1.90 15.89
N ALA A 226 7.30 2.78 14.97
CA ALA A 226 6.72 4.08 15.29
C ALA A 226 5.32 3.91 15.93
N VAL A 227 5.07 4.64 16.99
CA VAL A 227 3.84 4.60 17.77
C VAL A 227 3.09 5.91 17.57
N ARG A 228 2.10 5.93 16.69
CA ARG A 228 1.38 7.16 16.31
C ARG A 228 0.17 7.48 17.18
N ASP A 229 -0.39 6.47 17.86
CA ASP A 229 -1.62 6.57 18.65
C ASP A 229 -1.68 5.48 19.72
N LYS A 230 -2.68 5.55 20.58
CA LYS A 230 -2.88 4.60 21.68
C LYS A 230 -3.16 3.18 21.19
N GLU A 231 -3.92 3.01 20.13
CA GLU A 231 -4.23 1.69 19.56
C GLU A 231 -2.95 1.00 19.08
N MET A 232 -2.09 1.74 18.35
CA MET A 232 -0.79 1.22 17.92
C MET A 232 0.10 0.89 19.12
N GLU A 233 0.11 1.73 20.17
CA GLU A 233 0.86 1.46 21.40
C GLU A 233 0.42 0.15 22.05
N GLU A 234 -0.87 -0.06 22.24
CA GLU A 234 -1.42 -1.29 22.82
C GLU A 234 -1.03 -2.51 22.00
N ARG A 235 -1.11 -2.42 20.67
CA ARG A 235 -0.70 -3.47 19.74
C ARG A 235 0.80 -3.78 19.84
N ILE A 236 1.66 -2.76 19.85
CA ILE A 236 3.12 -2.93 19.97
C ILE A 236 3.47 -3.56 21.32
N ASN A 237 2.87 -3.07 22.41
CA ASN A 237 3.09 -3.60 23.75
C ASN A 237 2.63 -5.07 23.87
N SER A 238 1.53 -5.47 23.22
CA SER A 238 1.08 -6.86 23.21
C SER A 238 2.09 -7.78 22.53
N VAL A 239 2.68 -7.36 21.42
CA VAL A 239 3.74 -8.10 20.74
C VAL A 239 4.98 -8.23 21.63
N ILE A 240 5.43 -7.12 22.25
CA ILE A 240 6.63 -7.10 23.11
C ILE A 240 6.44 -7.98 24.37
N SER A 241 5.23 -7.98 24.96
CA SER A 241 4.92 -8.78 26.16
C SER A 241 4.60 -10.26 25.85
N GLY A 242 4.48 -10.63 24.57
CA GLY A 242 4.05 -11.96 24.16
C GLY A 242 2.57 -12.26 24.44
N GLN A 243 1.79 -11.23 24.77
CA GLN A 243 0.34 -11.34 24.95
C GLN A 243 -0.31 -11.07 23.60
N SER A 244 -0.74 -12.12 22.91
CA SER A 244 -1.54 -11.94 21.69
C SER A 244 -2.90 -11.37 22.07
N ASN A 245 -3.18 -10.14 21.63
CA ASN A 245 -4.51 -9.54 21.68
C ASN A 245 -5.29 -9.82 20.40
N ASP A 246 -4.71 -10.56 19.47
CA ASP A 246 -5.36 -10.84 18.20
C ASP A 246 -6.52 -11.80 18.45
N ASN A 247 -7.73 -11.34 18.18
CA ASN A 247 -8.89 -12.21 18.07
C ASN A 247 -8.56 -13.29 17.03
N VAL A 248 -8.69 -14.56 17.39
CA VAL A 248 -8.35 -15.73 16.56
C VAL A 248 -8.92 -15.65 15.15
N ILE A 249 -10.06 -14.95 14.95
CA ILE A 249 -10.65 -14.75 13.62
C ILE A 249 -9.75 -13.94 12.71
N TRP A 250 -9.11 -12.87 13.23
CA TRP A 250 -8.26 -12.00 12.42
C TRP A 250 -6.96 -12.67 11.96
N GLU A 251 -6.53 -13.75 12.62
CA GLU A 251 -5.40 -14.56 12.19
C GLU A 251 -5.71 -15.42 10.96
N ARG A 252 -7.00 -15.72 10.73
CA ARG A 252 -7.48 -16.50 9.59
C ARG A 252 -7.80 -15.65 8.36
N ILE A 253 -7.88 -14.33 8.51
CA ILE A 253 -8.21 -13.40 7.44
C ILE A 253 -6.90 -12.84 6.85
N PRO A 254 -6.67 -12.96 5.52
CA PRO A 254 -5.48 -12.41 4.89
C PRO A 254 -5.26 -10.92 5.16
N GLY A 255 -4.02 -10.53 5.44
CA GLY A 255 -3.63 -9.14 5.70
C GLY A 255 -3.47 -8.27 4.47
N THR A 256 -3.83 -8.78 3.32
CA THR A 256 -3.51 -8.27 1.98
C THR A 256 -4.12 -6.91 1.62
N GLY A 257 -5.09 -6.43 2.42
CA GLY A 257 -5.67 -5.09 2.27
C GLY A 257 -4.86 -3.96 2.93
N GLY A 258 -3.97 -4.26 3.93
CA GLY A 258 -3.32 -3.16 4.65
C GLY A 258 -2.47 -3.52 5.88
N ARG A 259 -2.09 -4.80 6.09
CA ARG A 259 -1.43 -5.23 7.35
C ARG A 259 0.10 -5.36 7.30
N ILE A 260 0.77 -5.02 6.20
CA ILE A 260 2.23 -5.04 6.16
C ILE A 260 2.81 -3.89 6.99
N HIS A 261 3.89 -4.20 7.68
CA HIS A 261 4.79 -3.27 8.36
C HIS A 261 6.13 -3.28 7.64
N SER A 262 6.75 -2.12 7.42
CA SER A 262 8.00 -2.02 6.65
C SER A 262 8.79 -0.76 7.00
N THR A 263 9.96 -0.62 6.40
CA THR A 263 10.79 0.60 6.40
C THR A 263 10.75 1.30 5.05
N ALA A 264 11.10 2.59 5.01
CA ALA A 264 11.15 3.35 3.75
C ALA A 264 12.15 2.76 2.76
N ILE A 265 13.29 2.25 3.24
CA ILE A 265 14.30 1.63 2.38
C ILE A 265 13.82 0.30 1.79
N ASP A 266 13.10 -0.53 2.54
CA ASP A 266 12.56 -1.78 2.02
C ASP A 266 11.47 -1.51 0.97
N LEU A 267 10.63 -0.49 1.18
CA LEU A 267 9.70 -0.05 0.15
C LEU A 267 10.42 0.40 -1.13
N CYS A 268 11.57 1.09 -1.02
CA CYS A 268 12.38 1.44 -2.19
C CYS A 268 12.96 0.20 -2.90
N LYS A 269 13.29 -0.89 -2.19
CA LYS A 269 13.70 -2.16 -2.81
C LYS A 269 12.55 -2.75 -3.65
N PHE A 270 11.34 -2.82 -3.07
CA PHE A 270 10.16 -3.28 -3.80
C PHE A 270 9.82 -2.37 -4.99
N GLY A 271 9.85 -1.04 -4.80
CA GLY A 271 9.67 -0.08 -5.88
C GLY A 271 10.71 -0.23 -7.00
N THR A 272 11.98 -0.52 -6.65
CA THR A 272 13.05 -0.80 -7.62
C THR A 272 12.78 -2.10 -8.40
N MET A 273 12.25 -3.12 -7.76
CA MET A 273 11.80 -4.34 -8.45
C MET A 273 10.75 -4.02 -9.51
N LEU A 274 9.75 -3.21 -9.18
CA LEU A 274 8.71 -2.79 -10.12
C LEU A 274 9.26 -1.88 -11.22
N LEU A 275 10.13 -0.93 -10.88
CA LEU A 275 10.85 -0.07 -11.84
C LEU A 275 11.62 -0.90 -12.86
N ASN A 276 12.28 -1.97 -12.42
CA ASN A 276 13.02 -2.92 -13.24
C ASN A 276 12.11 -3.97 -13.92
N LYS A 277 10.81 -3.71 -13.98
CA LYS A 277 9.85 -4.59 -14.64
C LYS A 277 9.92 -6.03 -14.11
N GLY A 278 9.99 -6.16 -12.78
CA GLY A 278 9.89 -7.44 -12.07
C GLY A 278 11.21 -8.09 -11.68
N THR A 279 12.34 -7.41 -11.85
CA THR A 279 13.68 -7.94 -11.50
C THR A 279 14.32 -7.12 -10.38
N TYR A 280 14.89 -7.79 -9.39
CA TYR A 280 15.64 -7.17 -8.30
C TYR A 280 16.99 -7.90 -8.12
N ASN A 281 18.12 -7.15 -8.11
CA ASN A 281 19.46 -7.66 -7.95
C ASN A 281 19.75 -8.92 -8.79
N GLY A 282 19.31 -8.94 -10.06
CA GLY A 282 19.48 -10.06 -10.98
C GLY A 282 18.47 -11.21 -10.81
N LYS A 283 17.66 -11.22 -9.76
CA LYS A 283 16.61 -12.22 -9.55
C LYS A 283 15.32 -11.77 -10.22
N ARG A 284 14.74 -12.59 -11.08
CA ARG A 284 13.40 -12.38 -11.63
C ARG A 284 12.37 -12.79 -10.57
N ILE A 285 11.55 -11.84 -10.13
CA ILE A 285 10.45 -12.03 -9.17
C ILE A 285 9.12 -12.08 -9.92
N LEU A 286 8.94 -11.13 -10.85
CA LEU A 286 7.83 -11.08 -11.80
C LEU A 286 8.37 -10.98 -13.22
N GLY A 287 7.57 -11.35 -14.20
CA GLY A 287 7.87 -11.08 -15.59
C GLY A 287 7.58 -9.65 -15.98
N ARG A 288 8.34 -9.16 -16.97
CA ARG A 288 8.12 -7.82 -17.51
C ARG A 288 6.67 -7.56 -17.93
N LYS A 289 6.03 -8.53 -18.60
CA LYS A 289 4.65 -8.40 -19.08
C LYS A 289 3.63 -8.35 -17.94
N ALA A 290 3.88 -9.02 -16.82
CA ALA A 290 3.04 -8.94 -15.63
C ALA A 290 3.08 -7.52 -15.04
N VAL A 291 4.28 -6.94 -14.85
CA VAL A 291 4.42 -5.57 -14.35
C VAL A 291 3.80 -4.55 -15.31
N GLU A 292 4.07 -4.68 -16.63
CA GLU A 292 3.46 -3.80 -17.64
C GLU A 292 1.92 -3.87 -17.61
N LYS A 293 1.34 -5.06 -17.43
CA LYS A 293 -0.12 -5.22 -17.33
C LYS A 293 -0.68 -4.67 -16.02
N MET A 294 0.04 -4.90 -14.90
CA MET A 294 -0.35 -4.42 -13.57
C MET A 294 -0.41 -2.88 -13.53
N THR A 295 0.57 -2.22 -14.17
CA THR A 295 0.75 -0.76 -14.13
C THR A 295 0.13 -0.03 -15.32
N ALA A 296 -0.50 -0.72 -16.26
CA ALA A 296 -1.24 -0.10 -17.35
C ALA A 296 -2.59 0.43 -16.87
N LEU A 297 -3.07 1.52 -17.50
CA LEU A 297 -4.42 2.01 -17.26
C LEU A 297 -5.45 0.92 -17.56
N TYR A 298 -6.25 0.60 -16.56
CA TYR A 298 -7.32 -0.41 -16.67
C TYR A 298 -8.72 0.21 -16.66
N THR A 299 -8.95 1.21 -15.83
CA THR A 299 -10.25 1.89 -15.76
C THR A 299 -10.53 2.70 -17.03
N THR A 300 -11.78 2.65 -17.49
CA THR A 300 -12.24 3.41 -18.66
C THR A 300 -12.79 4.78 -18.26
N GLN A 301 -13.01 5.67 -19.24
CA GLN A 301 -13.55 7.01 -18.99
C GLN A 301 -14.98 7.00 -18.40
N ASP A 302 -15.73 5.93 -18.61
CA ASP A 302 -17.10 5.77 -18.10
C ASP A 302 -17.14 5.41 -16.61
N ILE A 303 -16.03 4.88 -16.07
CA ILE A 303 -15.93 4.50 -14.67
C ILE A 303 -15.61 5.73 -13.84
N LYS A 304 -16.57 6.17 -13.01
CA LYS A 304 -16.47 7.37 -12.18
C LYS A 304 -16.13 7.04 -10.74
N ASP A 305 -15.40 7.96 -10.12
CA ASP A 305 -14.97 7.94 -8.73
C ASP A 305 -15.76 9.00 -7.93
N TYR A 306 -16.35 8.58 -6.80
CA TYR A 306 -17.05 9.44 -5.85
C TYR A 306 -16.43 9.38 -4.45
N CYS A 307 -15.23 8.78 -4.32
CA CYS A 307 -14.56 8.66 -3.04
C CYS A 307 -13.87 9.98 -2.66
N TRP A 308 -13.93 10.30 -1.40
CA TRP A 308 -13.20 11.42 -0.79
C TRP A 308 -13.39 12.76 -1.52
N GLY A 309 -14.61 13.04 -1.97
CA GLY A 309 -14.96 14.31 -2.62
C GLY A 309 -14.62 14.37 -4.12
N SER A 310 -14.40 13.25 -4.77
CA SER A 310 -14.04 13.21 -6.20
C SER A 310 -15.15 13.63 -7.18
N GLU A 311 -16.39 13.80 -6.74
CA GLU A 311 -17.54 14.33 -7.49
C GLU A 311 -17.74 13.73 -8.90
N GLY A 312 -17.51 12.43 -9.07
CA GLY A 312 -17.74 11.72 -10.33
C GLY A 312 -16.69 11.96 -11.42
N VAL A 313 -15.46 12.28 -11.04
CA VAL A 313 -14.35 12.35 -11.98
C VAL A 313 -13.92 10.97 -12.48
N THR A 314 -13.24 10.92 -13.61
CA THR A 314 -12.63 9.69 -14.09
C THR A 314 -11.46 9.32 -13.20
N ARG A 315 -11.44 8.08 -12.72
CA ARG A 315 -10.31 7.54 -11.96
C ARG A 315 -9.33 6.82 -12.86
N GLU A 316 -8.11 7.32 -12.98
CA GLU A 316 -7.03 6.59 -13.64
C GLU A 316 -6.44 5.59 -12.65
N TYR A 317 -6.70 4.28 -12.89
CA TYR A 317 -6.27 3.19 -12.02
C TYR A 317 -5.81 1.97 -12.82
N GLY A 318 -4.78 1.31 -12.32
CA GLY A 318 -4.26 0.06 -12.88
C GLY A 318 -4.89 -1.17 -12.22
N LEU A 319 -4.18 -2.30 -12.26
CA LEU A 319 -4.55 -3.51 -11.54
C LEU A 319 -3.72 -3.61 -10.24
N GLY A 320 -4.05 -2.75 -9.28
CA GLY A 320 -3.38 -2.56 -7.99
C GLY A 320 -2.89 -1.14 -7.76
N PRO A 321 -2.07 -0.54 -8.63
CA PRO A 321 -1.58 0.82 -8.43
C PRO A 321 -2.55 1.90 -8.89
N ASP A 322 -2.47 3.05 -8.22
CA ASP A 322 -3.04 4.33 -8.64
C ASP A 322 -2.17 4.94 -9.74
N LEU A 323 -2.80 5.58 -10.73
CA LEU A 323 -2.15 6.19 -11.89
C LEU A 323 -2.51 7.68 -12.02
N ARG A 324 -3.19 8.25 -11.02
CA ARG A 324 -3.63 9.66 -11.08
C ARG A 324 -2.46 10.59 -11.37
N HIS A 325 -2.71 11.50 -12.29
CA HIS A 325 -1.82 12.61 -12.58
C HIS A 325 -2.66 13.89 -12.60
N ASN A 326 -2.42 14.78 -11.64
CA ASN A 326 -3.18 16.02 -11.50
C ASN A 326 -2.33 17.24 -11.85
N LEU A 327 -2.97 18.40 -11.87
CA LEU A 327 -2.32 19.68 -12.25
C LEU A 327 -1.12 20.04 -11.36
N SER A 328 -1.13 19.62 -10.08
CA SER A 328 -0.06 19.93 -9.13
C SER A 328 1.07 18.91 -9.13
N SER A 329 0.93 17.79 -9.85
CA SER A 329 1.94 16.73 -9.88
C SER A 329 3.12 17.15 -10.74
N LEU A 330 4.33 17.12 -10.17
CA LEU A 330 5.60 17.27 -10.91
C LEU A 330 6.15 15.90 -11.35
N TYR A 331 5.64 14.80 -10.84
CA TYR A 331 6.01 13.48 -11.32
C TYR A 331 5.50 13.23 -12.76
N THR A 332 6.22 12.41 -13.50
CA THR A 332 5.94 12.18 -14.92
C THR A 332 4.63 11.43 -15.10
N LYS A 333 3.87 11.76 -16.15
CA LYS A 333 2.71 10.95 -16.53
C LYS A 333 3.15 9.52 -16.83
N GLY A 334 2.52 8.55 -16.18
CA GLY A 334 2.94 7.16 -16.20
C GLY A 334 3.64 6.72 -14.92
N THR A 335 3.88 7.63 -13.98
CA THR A 335 4.18 7.29 -12.59
C THR A 335 3.01 6.50 -12.01
N PHE A 336 3.32 5.43 -11.32
CA PHE A 336 2.34 4.63 -10.61
C PHE A 336 2.71 4.53 -9.13
N PHE A 337 1.69 4.48 -8.28
CA PHE A 337 1.93 4.61 -6.85
C PHE A 337 0.82 3.96 -6.02
N HIS A 338 1.03 3.89 -4.73
CA HIS A 338 -0.02 3.70 -3.74
C HIS A 338 0.30 4.50 -2.48
N GLU A 339 -0.74 5.08 -1.90
CA GLU A 339 -0.69 5.75 -0.61
C GLU A 339 -1.36 4.88 0.45
N GLY A 340 -0.99 5.09 1.71
CA GLY A 340 -1.56 4.37 2.84
C GLY A 340 -2.12 5.30 3.90
N ALA A 341 -3.17 4.85 4.58
CA ALA A 341 -3.74 5.53 5.73
C ALA A 341 -2.66 5.79 6.79
N GLY A 342 -2.69 6.98 7.40
CA GLY A 342 -1.67 7.38 8.39
C GLY A 342 -0.44 8.04 7.78
N GLY A 343 -0.44 8.36 6.48
CA GLY A 343 0.57 9.20 5.86
C GLY A 343 1.79 8.44 5.35
N CYS A 344 1.60 7.42 4.55
CA CYS A 344 2.70 6.78 3.84
C CYS A 344 2.44 6.74 2.32
N GLY A 345 3.52 6.68 1.54
CA GLY A 345 3.45 6.63 0.09
C GLY A 345 4.63 5.85 -0.50
N LEU A 346 4.36 5.17 -1.61
CA LEU A 346 5.37 4.57 -2.48
C LEU A 346 5.05 4.97 -3.91
N TYR A 347 5.95 5.73 -4.53
CA TYR A 347 5.83 6.23 -5.89
C TYR A 347 6.97 5.69 -6.76
N ILE A 348 6.65 5.26 -7.96
CA ILE A 348 7.59 4.74 -8.93
C ILE A 348 7.41 5.51 -10.23
N ASP A 349 8.43 6.26 -10.65
CA ASP A 349 8.46 7.01 -11.90
C ASP A 349 9.42 6.34 -12.88
N PRO A 350 8.90 5.55 -13.85
CA PRO A 350 9.73 4.83 -14.79
C PRO A 350 10.50 5.74 -15.77
N ALA A 351 9.98 6.94 -16.08
CA ALA A 351 10.63 7.86 -16.99
C ALA A 351 11.89 8.46 -16.39
N GLU A 352 11.82 8.82 -15.10
CA GLU A 352 12.93 9.40 -14.35
C GLU A 352 13.80 8.38 -13.63
N GLY A 353 13.37 7.10 -13.61
CA GLY A 353 14.05 6.07 -12.85
C GLY A 353 13.98 6.28 -11.34
N LEU A 354 13.03 7.10 -10.86
CA LEU A 354 12.90 7.49 -9.46
C LEU A 354 11.94 6.58 -8.71
N VAL A 355 12.35 6.17 -7.52
CA VAL A 355 11.48 5.54 -6.52
C VAL A 355 11.53 6.40 -5.26
N ALA A 356 10.36 6.79 -4.76
CA ALA A 356 10.21 7.57 -3.53
C ALA A 356 9.28 6.84 -2.57
N ALA A 357 9.76 6.59 -1.35
CA ALA A 357 8.98 6.02 -0.26
C ALA A 357 9.05 6.94 0.94
N TRP A 358 7.93 7.15 1.63
CA TRP A 358 7.90 7.98 2.84
C TRP A 358 6.87 7.53 3.85
N PHE A 359 7.12 7.92 5.11
CA PHE A 359 6.21 7.82 6.24
C PHE A 359 6.17 9.17 6.96
N VAL A 360 4.98 9.72 7.10
CA VAL A 360 4.72 11.03 7.70
C VAL A 360 3.44 10.94 8.54
N PRO A 361 3.52 10.28 9.73
CA PRO A 361 2.34 10.11 10.57
C PRO A 361 1.79 11.46 11.01
N PHE A 362 0.50 11.67 10.73
CA PHE A 362 -0.23 12.91 11.01
C PHE A 362 -0.63 13.00 12.47
N VAL A 363 -0.60 14.22 13.01
CA VAL A 363 -1.21 14.54 14.29
C VAL A 363 -2.70 14.82 14.14
N ASN A 364 -3.12 15.36 12.97
CA ASN A 364 -4.53 15.60 12.66
C ASN A 364 -4.84 15.35 11.17
N ASP A 365 -6.11 15.16 10.80
CA ASP A 365 -6.53 14.82 9.45
C ASP A 365 -6.51 15.99 8.44
N VAL A 366 -6.29 17.22 8.89
CA VAL A 366 -6.45 18.44 8.08
C VAL A 366 -5.40 18.56 6.98
N TRP A 367 -4.28 17.89 7.12
CA TRP A 367 -3.16 18.06 6.23
C TRP A 367 -3.07 17.11 5.03
N ARG A 368 -3.91 16.10 4.97
CA ARG A 368 -3.82 15.02 3.96
C ARG A 368 -3.69 15.49 2.50
N ALA A 369 -4.44 16.51 2.11
CA ALA A 369 -4.52 16.89 0.70
C ALA A 369 -3.38 17.82 0.25
N HIS A 370 -3.03 18.83 1.05
CA HIS A 370 -2.09 19.87 0.61
C HIS A 370 -0.63 19.47 0.79
N ALA A 371 -0.29 18.79 1.87
CA ALA A 371 1.09 18.49 2.19
C ALA A 371 1.67 17.36 1.33
N LEU A 372 0.89 16.35 0.97
CA LEU A 372 1.37 15.27 0.09
C LEU A 372 1.74 15.80 -1.30
N TYR A 373 0.98 16.73 -1.87
CA TYR A 373 1.32 17.38 -3.13
C TYR A 373 2.60 18.19 -3.03
N ASN A 374 2.80 18.93 -1.93
CA ASN A 374 4.03 19.69 -1.71
C ASN A 374 5.24 18.76 -1.55
N VAL A 375 5.11 17.66 -0.82
CA VAL A 375 6.17 16.66 -0.63
C VAL A 375 6.59 16.06 -1.96
N THR A 376 5.66 15.57 -2.78
CA THR A 376 5.98 15.02 -4.10
C THR A 376 6.56 16.09 -5.03
N ALA A 377 6.00 17.30 -5.04
CA ALA A 377 6.53 18.39 -5.84
C ALA A 377 7.99 18.75 -5.48
N ILE A 378 8.32 18.82 -4.19
CA ILE A 378 9.70 19.08 -3.75
C ILE A 378 10.62 17.92 -4.15
N MET A 379 10.20 16.66 -3.96
CA MET A 379 11.02 15.49 -4.33
C MET A 379 11.34 15.47 -5.81
N TRP A 380 10.36 15.69 -6.69
CA TRP A 380 10.59 15.68 -8.14
C TRP A 380 11.31 16.91 -8.65
N SER A 381 11.23 18.05 -7.96
CA SER A 381 11.92 19.27 -8.37
C SER A 381 13.45 19.20 -8.26
N GLY A 382 13.99 18.15 -7.64
CA GLY A 382 15.43 17.93 -7.55
C GLY A 382 16.03 17.15 -8.72
N LEU A 383 15.22 16.64 -9.65
CA LEU A 383 15.70 15.93 -10.84
C LEU A 383 16.37 16.88 -11.84
N GLU A 384 17.58 16.48 -12.32
CA GLU A 384 18.41 17.21 -13.29
C GLU A 384 18.69 16.34 -14.52
#